data_8e19b4653cf87f97852aca046a4a3b56
#
_entry.id   8e19b4653cf87f97852aca046a4a3b56
#
_cell.length_a   1.000
_cell.length_b   1.000
_cell.length_c   1.000
_cell.angle_alpha   90.00
_cell.angle_beta   90.00
_cell.angle_gamma   90.00
#
_symmetry.space_group_name_H-M   'P 1'
#
loop_
_entity.id
_entity.type
_entity.pdbx_description
1 polymer ?
#
loop_
_entity_poly.entity_id
_entity_poly.type
_entity_poly.pdbx_seq_one_letter_code
_entity_poly.pdbx_strand_id
1 'polypeptide(L)'
;MNAAIIDTLEKRETTFKKNLKDSNGKVFEIAETTKIGESSIYRLWTKDQSYYYTSKAKKTQICLHFTVGSITGDIATLTKPGNKVSVHYVVDRLGNIYNLIPLNKEKNWSYHLGAKCIGTNGVMSKSAIGIEISNYGPLNKHADGYYNAYKQLYCVEDRHVENILFRNYNYYSRMTEAQKTAVYELVNWLCEQCDIPHNYKLEGMFENDKCAQEFTGIFTHAQVRKDKFDLPYAQVKYIKEMWEESLLPPEPVKKDEPVKTEDITFAEIRKNVEKSTTSIKTMAKKEPTPVKEDKPWYVEILGMITGLFAKIKN
;
A
#
# COMPACT_ATOMS: atom_id res chain seq x y z
N MET A 1 15.86 4.92 -22.88
CA MET A 1 15.04 5.50 -21.80
C MET A 1 14.99 4.49 -20.67
N ASN A 2 15.24 4.91 -19.44
CA ASN A 2 15.11 4.01 -18.28
C ASN A 2 13.62 3.67 -18.12
N ALA A 3 13.29 2.39 -17.92
CA ALA A 3 11.93 1.96 -17.65
C ALA A 3 11.42 2.63 -16.36
N ALA A 4 10.17 3.12 -16.38
CA ALA A 4 9.57 3.71 -15.20
C ALA A 4 9.34 2.65 -14.11
N ILE A 5 9.50 3.04 -12.84
CA ILE A 5 9.33 2.10 -11.72
C ILE A 5 7.94 1.49 -11.73
N ILE A 6 6.91 2.27 -12.07
CA ILE A 6 5.52 1.82 -12.08
C ILE A 6 5.30 0.58 -12.95
N ASP A 7 6.03 0.46 -14.07
CA ASP A 7 5.89 -0.64 -15.03
C ASP A 7 6.33 -2.00 -14.45
N THR A 8 7.06 -1.98 -13.35
CA THR A 8 7.60 -3.19 -12.71
C THR A 8 6.96 -3.52 -11.37
N LEU A 9 6.16 -2.60 -10.79
CA LEU A 9 5.63 -2.77 -9.43
C LEU A 9 4.71 -3.98 -9.31
N GLU A 10 3.73 -4.12 -10.19
CA GLU A 10 2.78 -5.24 -10.15
C GLU A 10 3.52 -6.60 -10.26
N LYS A 11 4.49 -6.70 -11.15
CA LYS A 11 5.32 -7.91 -11.29
C LYS A 11 6.12 -8.20 -10.02
N ARG A 12 6.65 -7.16 -9.35
CA ARG A 12 7.40 -7.31 -8.10
C ARG A 12 6.50 -7.84 -6.98
N GLU A 13 5.30 -7.29 -6.85
CA GLU A 13 4.32 -7.68 -5.84
C GLU A 13 3.79 -9.11 -6.07
N THR A 14 3.45 -9.44 -7.32
CA THR A 14 3.09 -10.81 -7.72
C THR A 14 4.21 -11.80 -7.41
N THR A 15 5.46 -11.42 -7.71
CA THR A 15 6.64 -12.25 -7.42
C THR A 15 6.85 -12.39 -5.92
N PHE A 16 6.70 -11.32 -5.15
CA PHE A 16 6.81 -11.39 -3.69
C PHE A 16 5.74 -12.31 -3.10
N LYS A 17 4.48 -12.15 -3.50
CA LYS A 17 3.38 -13.02 -3.03
C LYS A 17 3.64 -14.49 -3.32
N LYS A 18 4.18 -14.81 -4.50
CA LYS A 18 4.49 -16.18 -4.91
C LYS A 18 5.66 -16.79 -4.12
N ASN A 19 6.72 -16.03 -3.93
CA ASN A 19 8.00 -16.55 -3.42
C ASN A 19 8.23 -16.21 -1.95
N LEU A 20 7.52 -15.24 -1.40
CA LEU A 20 7.66 -14.70 -0.04
C LEU A 20 9.11 -14.37 0.29
N LYS A 21 9.82 -13.76 -0.66
CA LYS A 21 11.24 -13.44 -0.57
C LYS A 21 11.45 -11.93 -0.68
N ASP A 22 12.06 -11.33 0.35
CA ASP A 22 12.36 -9.91 0.38
C ASP A 22 13.58 -9.53 -0.48
N SER A 23 13.90 -8.23 -0.55
CA SER A 23 15.03 -7.71 -1.35
C SER A 23 16.41 -8.17 -0.86
N ASN A 24 16.53 -8.63 0.40
CA ASN A 24 17.76 -9.16 0.99
C ASN A 24 17.87 -10.67 0.86
N GLY A 25 16.89 -11.31 0.21
CA GLY A 25 16.87 -12.76 0.02
C GLY A 25 16.29 -13.55 1.18
N LYS A 26 15.77 -12.89 2.22
CA LYS A 26 15.11 -13.54 3.35
C LYS A 26 13.77 -14.10 2.90
N VAL A 27 13.54 -15.37 3.22
CA VAL A 27 12.30 -16.09 2.89
C VAL A 27 11.40 -16.12 4.10
N PHE A 28 10.11 -15.96 3.86
CA PHE A 28 9.05 -16.04 4.87
C PHE A 28 8.14 -17.22 4.58
N GLU A 29 7.44 -17.65 5.60
CA GLU A 29 6.34 -18.61 5.53
C GLU A 29 5.03 -17.89 5.85
N ILE A 30 3.92 -18.36 5.29
CA ILE A 30 2.59 -17.92 5.72
C ILE A 30 2.17 -18.82 6.87
N ALA A 31 2.22 -18.31 8.09
CA ALA A 31 1.81 -19.05 9.29
C ALA A 31 0.29 -19.14 9.41
N GLU A 32 -0.43 -18.14 8.88
CA GLU A 32 -1.88 -18.04 8.97
C GLU A 32 -2.41 -17.17 7.84
N THR A 33 -3.64 -17.46 7.39
CA THR A 33 -4.39 -16.61 6.46
C THR A 33 -5.77 -16.32 7.06
N THR A 34 -6.09 -15.03 7.20
CA THR A 34 -7.40 -14.59 7.68
C THR A 34 -8.12 -13.85 6.55
N LYS A 35 -9.35 -14.29 6.22
CA LYS A 35 -10.18 -13.60 5.23
C LYS A 35 -10.93 -12.44 5.89
N ILE A 36 -10.88 -11.25 5.27
CA ILE A 36 -11.60 -10.06 5.69
C ILE A 36 -12.25 -9.43 4.46
N GLY A 37 -13.58 -9.40 4.39
CA GLY A 37 -14.26 -8.91 3.18
C GLY A 37 -13.74 -9.57 1.91
N GLU A 38 -13.32 -8.76 0.93
CA GLU A 38 -12.69 -9.23 -0.31
C GLU A 38 -11.20 -9.52 -0.15
N SER A 39 -10.55 -8.93 0.85
CA SER A 39 -9.12 -9.04 1.11
C SER A 39 -8.74 -10.25 1.97
N SER A 40 -7.44 -10.52 2.06
CA SER A 40 -6.88 -11.56 2.91
C SER A 40 -5.62 -11.04 3.61
N ILE A 41 -5.52 -11.34 4.90
CA ILE A 41 -4.33 -11.06 5.72
C ILE A 41 -3.46 -12.31 5.72
N TYR A 42 -2.20 -12.17 5.29
CA TYR A 42 -1.19 -13.22 5.30
C TYR A 42 -0.22 -12.96 6.45
N ARG A 43 -0.27 -13.79 7.50
CA ARG A 43 0.68 -13.70 8.61
C ARG A 43 2.02 -14.22 8.16
N LEU A 44 2.97 -13.30 7.94
CA LEU A 44 4.36 -13.67 7.61
C LEU A 44 5.10 -14.13 8.87
N TRP A 45 5.75 -15.26 8.75
CA TRP A 45 6.59 -15.81 9.80
C TRP A 45 8.02 -16.01 9.30
N THR A 46 8.96 -15.77 10.19
CA THR A 46 10.39 -16.06 10.01
C THR A 46 10.97 -16.47 11.35
N LYS A 47 12.05 -17.25 11.34
CA LYS A 47 12.70 -17.75 12.56
C LYS A 47 13.14 -16.61 13.49
N ASP A 48 13.69 -15.53 12.96
CA ASP A 48 14.07 -14.35 13.72
C ASP A 48 12.95 -13.29 13.68
N GLN A 49 12.29 -13.12 14.82
CA GLN A 49 11.25 -12.13 15.04
C GLN A 49 11.71 -11.01 16.00
N SER A 50 13.00 -10.77 16.11
CA SER A 50 13.57 -9.76 17.01
C SER A 50 13.29 -8.31 16.61
N TYR A 51 12.53 -8.07 15.54
CA TYR A 51 12.14 -6.73 15.04
C TYR A 51 10.93 -6.10 15.75
N TYR A 52 10.33 -6.78 16.74
CA TYR A 52 9.28 -6.21 17.59
C TYR A 52 9.43 -6.62 19.05
N TYR A 53 8.63 -6.00 19.93
CA TYR A 53 8.57 -6.31 21.36
C TYR A 53 7.33 -7.15 21.67
N THR A 54 7.45 -8.10 22.58
CA THR A 54 6.32 -8.93 23.08
C THR A 54 5.74 -8.42 24.40
N SER A 55 6.24 -7.28 24.90
CA SER A 55 5.79 -6.69 26.16
C SER A 55 4.39 -6.08 26.07
N LYS A 56 3.80 -5.76 27.23
CA LYS A 56 2.45 -5.19 27.35
C LYS A 56 2.31 -3.88 26.56
N ALA A 57 1.23 -3.79 25.79
CA ALA A 57 0.92 -2.67 24.90
C ALA A 57 -0.54 -2.72 24.45
N LYS A 58 -1.45 -2.12 25.24
CA LYS A 58 -2.88 -2.06 24.92
C LYS A 58 -3.08 -1.25 23.62
N LYS A 59 -3.84 -1.82 22.68
CA LYS A 59 -4.15 -1.18 21.40
C LYS A 59 -5.42 -0.34 21.52
N THR A 60 -5.33 0.94 21.20
CA THR A 60 -6.44 1.90 21.23
C THR A 60 -6.45 2.79 19.99
N GLN A 61 -5.45 2.67 19.13
CA GLN A 61 -5.24 3.55 17.97
C GLN A 61 -4.77 2.76 16.76
N ILE A 62 -5.04 3.28 15.56
CA ILE A 62 -4.49 2.82 14.28
C ILE A 62 -3.77 4.01 13.64
N CYS A 63 -2.51 3.83 13.26
CA CYS A 63 -1.73 4.82 12.53
C CYS A 63 -1.45 4.35 11.11
N LEU A 64 -1.82 5.18 10.13
CA LEU A 64 -1.56 4.93 8.72
C LEU A 64 -0.27 5.61 8.28
N HIS A 65 0.55 4.88 7.52
CA HIS A 65 1.80 5.34 6.91
C HIS A 65 1.86 4.95 5.45
N PHE A 66 2.81 5.52 4.70
CA PHE A 66 3.30 4.91 3.47
C PHE A 66 4.83 4.75 3.50
N THR A 67 5.33 3.71 2.81
CA THR A 67 6.71 3.24 2.95
C THR A 67 7.74 4.08 2.19
N VAL A 68 7.32 4.90 1.20
CA VAL A 68 8.20 5.55 0.20
C VAL A 68 9.03 4.50 -0.58
N GLY A 69 8.45 3.32 -0.81
CA GLY A 69 9.18 2.19 -1.37
C GLY A 69 8.30 1.21 -2.14
N SER A 70 8.78 -0.03 -2.20
CA SER A 70 8.08 -1.17 -2.80
C SER A 70 8.14 -2.38 -1.89
N ILE A 71 7.14 -3.26 -1.97
CA ILE A 71 6.88 -4.36 -1.03
C ILE A 71 8.12 -5.16 -0.60
N THR A 72 9.01 -5.53 -1.52
CA THR A 72 10.18 -6.35 -1.19
C THR A 72 11.19 -5.61 -0.32
N GLY A 73 11.43 -4.31 -0.59
CA GLY A 73 12.30 -3.44 0.19
C GLY A 73 11.65 -3.06 1.53
N ASP A 74 10.35 -2.80 1.51
CA ASP A 74 9.56 -2.45 2.68
C ASP A 74 9.61 -3.58 3.71
N ILE A 75 9.30 -4.83 3.30
CA ILE A 75 9.37 -6.01 4.15
C ILE A 75 10.80 -6.25 4.68
N ALA A 76 11.83 -6.10 3.82
CA ALA A 76 13.21 -6.25 4.23
C ALA A 76 13.62 -5.27 5.35
N THR A 77 13.18 -4.02 5.23
CA THR A 77 13.47 -2.97 6.20
C THR A 77 12.73 -3.19 7.52
N LEU A 78 11.42 -3.47 7.43
CA LEU A 78 10.53 -3.61 8.59
C LEU A 78 10.77 -4.90 9.39
N THR A 79 11.32 -5.93 8.77
CA THR A 79 11.63 -7.21 9.43
C THR A 79 13.13 -7.44 9.67
N LYS A 80 13.94 -6.37 9.61
CA LYS A 80 15.39 -6.45 9.87
C LYS A 80 15.62 -6.92 11.29
N PRO A 81 16.41 -8.00 11.51
CA PRO A 81 16.71 -8.53 12.83
C PRO A 81 17.25 -7.46 13.79
N GLY A 82 16.75 -7.44 15.03
CA GLY A 82 17.16 -6.49 16.07
C GLY A 82 16.68 -5.06 15.88
N ASN A 83 16.17 -4.70 14.70
CA ASN A 83 15.60 -3.37 14.46
C ASN A 83 14.19 -3.29 15.07
N LYS A 84 14.04 -2.50 16.12
CA LYS A 84 12.75 -2.30 16.78
C LYS A 84 11.88 -1.24 16.10
N VAL A 85 12.17 -0.90 14.84
CA VAL A 85 11.34 -0.04 13.99
C VAL A 85 10.62 -0.90 12.95
N SER A 86 9.33 -1.10 13.15
CA SER A 86 8.48 -1.96 12.31
C SER A 86 7.01 -1.56 12.48
N VAL A 87 6.12 -2.20 11.75
CA VAL A 87 4.65 -2.03 11.83
C VAL A 87 3.94 -3.38 11.89
N HIS A 88 2.66 -3.37 12.23
CA HIS A 88 1.87 -4.59 12.31
C HIS A 88 1.51 -5.12 10.91
N TYR A 89 1.21 -4.22 9.97
CA TYR A 89 0.71 -4.59 8.64
C TYR A 89 1.39 -3.79 7.54
N VAL A 90 1.56 -4.44 6.40
CA VAL A 90 1.94 -3.79 5.13
C VAL A 90 0.89 -4.17 4.08
N VAL A 91 0.40 -3.18 3.33
CA VAL A 91 -0.58 -3.39 2.24
C VAL A 91 0.09 -3.06 0.92
N ASP A 92 0.17 -4.04 0.00
CA ASP A 92 0.76 -3.83 -1.32
C ASP A 92 -0.27 -3.24 -2.32
N ARG A 93 0.18 -2.87 -3.52
CA ARG A 93 -0.66 -2.25 -4.56
C ARG A 93 -1.71 -3.21 -5.15
N LEU A 94 -1.51 -4.51 -5.01
CA LEU A 94 -2.47 -5.55 -5.40
C LEU A 94 -3.53 -5.83 -4.33
N GLY A 95 -3.49 -5.12 -3.18
CA GLY A 95 -4.41 -5.31 -2.08
C GLY A 95 -4.08 -6.51 -1.18
N ASN A 96 -2.87 -7.10 -1.32
CA ASN A 96 -2.45 -8.13 -0.37
C ASN A 96 -2.01 -7.48 0.94
N ILE A 97 -2.48 -8.03 2.06
CA ILE A 97 -2.18 -7.55 3.41
C ILE A 97 -1.20 -8.52 4.07
N TYR A 98 -0.02 -8.04 4.43
CA TYR A 98 0.99 -8.84 5.13
C TYR A 98 1.07 -8.42 6.59
N ASN A 99 0.76 -9.34 7.50
CA ASN A 99 0.91 -9.13 8.94
C ASN A 99 2.33 -9.52 9.37
N LEU A 100 3.10 -8.55 9.86
CA LEU A 100 4.48 -8.75 10.32
C LEU A 100 4.55 -9.01 11.81
N ILE A 101 3.78 -8.28 12.61
CA ILE A 101 3.71 -8.39 14.06
C ILE A 101 2.37 -9.02 14.43
N PRO A 102 2.33 -10.18 15.12
CA PRO A 102 1.07 -10.82 15.48
C PRO A 102 0.16 -9.86 16.24
N LEU A 103 -1.07 -9.71 15.75
CA LEU A 103 -2.06 -8.89 16.43
C LEU A 103 -2.34 -9.44 17.83
N ASN A 104 -2.27 -8.56 18.81
CA ASN A 104 -2.71 -8.82 20.16
C ASN A 104 -3.09 -7.50 20.82
N LYS A 105 -4.33 -7.39 21.32
CA LYS A 105 -4.83 -6.11 21.87
C LYS A 105 -4.07 -5.65 23.12
N GLU A 106 -3.34 -6.53 23.80
CA GLU A 106 -2.68 -6.23 25.09
C GLU A 106 -1.16 -6.30 25.03
N LYS A 107 -0.57 -6.70 23.89
CA LYS A 107 0.88 -6.82 23.73
C LYS A 107 1.30 -6.75 22.27
N ASN A 108 2.59 -6.96 22.00
CA ASN A 108 3.25 -6.91 20.70
C ASN A 108 3.22 -5.50 20.08
N TRP A 109 4.39 -4.91 19.96
CA TRP A 109 4.54 -3.56 19.42
C TRP A 109 5.94 -3.31 18.88
N SER A 110 6.09 -2.28 18.09
CA SER A 110 7.38 -1.78 17.63
C SER A 110 7.32 -0.27 17.48
N TYR A 111 8.46 0.41 17.43
CA TYR A 111 8.52 1.83 17.14
C TYR A 111 8.15 2.08 15.69
N HIS A 112 7.25 3.03 15.41
CA HIS A 112 6.92 3.44 14.04
C HIS A 112 6.61 4.94 13.87
N LEU A 113 6.56 5.71 14.97
CA LEU A 113 6.19 7.13 14.91
C LEU A 113 7.41 8.08 14.97
N GLY A 114 8.58 7.56 15.36
CA GLY A 114 9.83 8.32 15.45
C GLY A 114 9.93 9.26 16.66
N ALA A 115 11.15 9.63 17.02
CA ALA A 115 11.47 10.33 18.28
C ALA A 115 10.81 11.71 18.43
N LYS A 116 10.46 12.37 17.32
CA LYS A 116 9.86 13.72 17.33
C LYS A 116 8.34 13.71 17.30
N CYS A 117 7.67 12.57 17.54
CA CYS A 117 6.21 12.53 17.52
C CYS A 117 5.60 13.21 18.73
N ILE A 118 4.48 13.89 18.51
CA ILE A 118 3.59 14.35 19.57
C ILE A 118 3.03 13.11 20.29
N GLY A 119 2.94 13.16 21.60
CA GLY A 119 2.46 12.05 22.43
C GLY A 119 3.56 11.05 22.83
N THR A 120 4.83 11.33 22.54
CA THR A 120 5.99 10.49 22.87
C THR A 120 6.00 9.14 22.13
N ASN A 121 7.01 8.90 21.32
CA ASN A 121 7.11 7.72 20.44
C ASN A 121 6.85 6.38 21.18
N GLY A 122 7.44 6.18 22.34
CA GLY A 122 7.29 4.93 23.10
C GLY A 122 5.87 4.70 23.59
N VAL A 123 5.14 5.75 23.98
CA VAL A 123 3.74 5.66 24.42
C VAL A 123 2.83 5.41 23.23
N MET A 124 2.93 6.26 22.21
CA MET A 124 2.10 6.21 21.01
C MET A 124 2.31 4.92 20.20
N SER A 125 3.55 4.47 20.03
CA SER A 125 3.83 3.22 19.29
C SER A 125 3.36 1.96 20.01
N LYS A 126 3.19 1.99 21.34
CA LYS A 126 2.56 0.90 22.08
C LYS A 126 1.05 0.86 21.87
N SER A 127 0.38 2.01 21.89
CA SER A 127 -1.07 2.10 21.73
C SER A 127 -1.54 2.02 20.29
N ALA A 128 -0.70 2.38 19.32
CA ALA A 128 -1.06 2.40 17.91
C ALA A 128 -0.68 1.10 17.17
N ILE A 129 -1.61 0.59 16.39
CA ILE A 129 -1.36 -0.43 15.36
C ILE A 129 -0.85 0.30 14.13
N GLY A 130 0.41 0.08 13.72
CA GLY A 130 0.96 0.68 12.51
C GLY A 130 0.57 -0.10 11.27
N ILE A 131 0.11 0.61 10.24
CA ILE A 131 -0.16 0.07 8.89
C ILE A 131 0.69 0.87 7.90
N GLU A 132 1.58 0.21 7.20
CA GLU A 132 2.33 0.78 6.06
C GLU A 132 1.64 0.44 4.75
N ILE A 133 1.39 1.44 3.94
CA ILE A 133 0.91 1.29 2.58
C ILE A 133 2.12 1.33 1.65
N SER A 134 2.37 0.24 0.92
CA SER A 134 3.51 0.16 -0.03
C SER A 134 3.26 1.12 -1.19
N ASN A 135 3.78 2.34 -1.05
CA ASN A 135 3.54 3.47 -1.95
C ASN A 135 4.74 4.41 -1.93
N TYR A 136 5.07 5.01 -3.07
CA TYR A 136 6.22 5.92 -3.19
C TYR A 136 5.98 7.31 -2.60
N GLY A 137 4.74 7.63 -2.22
CA GLY A 137 4.39 8.89 -1.58
C GLY A 137 4.62 10.10 -2.49
N PRO A 138 5.31 11.16 -2.00
CA PRO A 138 5.49 12.39 -2.76
C PRO A 138 6.38 12.20 -3.98
N LEU A 139 6.02 12.90 -5.05
CA LEU A 139 6.70 12.88 -6.33
C LEU A 139 7.10 14.31 -6.75
N ASN A 140 8.21 14.42 -7.50
CA ASN A 140 8.67 15.65 -8.12
C ASN A 140 8.42 15.58 -9.62
N LYS A 141 7.73 16.56 -10.18
CA LYS A 141 7.49 16.66 -11.64
C LYS A 141 8.68 17.30 -12.33
N HIS A 142 9.17 16.65 -13.38
CA HIS A 142 10.17 17.12 -14.33
C HIS A 142 9.58 17.13 -15.75
N ALA A 143 10.32 17.64 -16.73
CA ALA A 143 9.85 17.73 -18.11
C ALA A 143 9.55 16.34 -18.74
N ASP A 144 10.23 15.30 -18.29
CA ASP A 144 10.16 13.93 -18.80
C ASP A 144 9.40 12.96 -17.91
N GLY A 145 8.79 13.43 -16.81
CA GLY A 145 7.96 12.58 -15.96
C GLY A 145 8.01 12.94 -14.47
N TYR A 146 7.57 11.99 -13.64
CA TYR A 146 7.50 12.12 -12.20
C TYR A 146 8.57 11.27 -11.53
N TYR A 147 9.29 11.84 -10.59
CA TYR A 147 10.41 11.23 -9.89
C TYR A 147 10.11 11.06 -8.41
N ASN A 148 10.47 9.91 -7.85
CA ASN A 148 10.35 9.63 -6.42
C ASN A 148 11.42 10.35 -5.59
N ALA A 149 11.37 10.21 -4.26
CA ALA A 149 12.33 10.81 -3.34
C ALA A 149 13.78 10.34 -3.57
N TYR A 150 13.99 9.21 -4.24
CA TYR A 150 15.31 8.66 -4.60
C TYR A 150 15.80 9.14 -5.97
N LYS A 151 15.12 10.13 -6.58
CA LYS A 151 15.43 10.65 -7.91
C LYS A 151 15.37 9.62 -9.04
N GLN A 152 14.52 8.62 -8.87
CA GLN A 152 14.26 7.60 -9.89
C GLN A 152 12.96 7.96 -10.62
N LEU A 153 12.91 7.75 -11.92
CA LEU A 153 11.69 7.94 -12.73
C LEU A 153 10.62 6.98 -12.24
N TYR A 154 9.57 7.54 -11.61
CA TYR A 154 8.44 6.76 -11.12
C TYR A 154 7.46 6.41 -12.23
N CYS A 155 6.98 7.42 -12.96
CA CYS A 155 6.10 7.27 -14.10
C CYS A 155 6.17 8.49 -15.03
N VAL A 156 5.69 8.34 -16.25
CA VAL A 156 5.52 9.45 -17.22
C VAL A 156 4.07 9.90 -17.33
N GLU A 157 3.11 9.07 -16.93
CA GLU A 157 1.69 9.28 -17.12
C GLU A 157 1.00 9.82 -15.86
N ASP A 158 0.21 10.87 -16.02
CA ASP A 158 -0.55 11.52 -14.94
C ASP A 158 -1.54 10.58 -14.24
N ARG A 159 -2.01 9.52 -14.91
CA ARG A 159 -2.96 8.54 -14.33
C ARG A 159 -2.42 7.83 -13.08
N HIS A 160 -1.09 7.77 -12.89
CA HIS A 160 -0.44 7.16 -11.74
C HIS A 160 -0.14 8.16 -10.61
N VAL A 161 -0.59 9.40 -10.78
CA VAL A 161 -0.27 10.51 -9.90
C VAL A 161 -1.56 11.18 -9.39
N GLU A 162 -1.53 11.65 -8.18
CA GLU A 162 -2.53 12.52 -7.59
C GLU A 162 -1.96 13.93 -7.42
N ASN A 163 -2.67 14.93 -7.91
CA ASN A 163 -2.32 16.33 -7.71
C ASN A 163 -2.86 16.79 -6.35
N ILE A 164 -2.02 16.73 -5.34
CA ILE A 164 -2.37 17.04 -3.95
C ILE A 164 -1.30 17.98 -3.41
N LEU A 165 -1.70 19.20 -3.04
CA LEU A 165 -0.83 20.12 -2.33
C LEU A 165 -0.80 19.74 -0.84
N PHE A 166 0.28 19.13 -0.39
CA PHE A 166 0.49 18.82 1.01
C PHE A 166 1.97 18.90 1.38
N ARG A 167 2.32 19.67 2.41
CA ARG A 167 3.69 19.77 2.96
C ARG A 167 4.70 20.11 1.91
N ASN A 168 4.80 20.94 1.10
CA ASN A 168 5.79 21.29 0.05
C ASN A 168 5.82 20.34 -1.17
N TYR A 169 4.88 19.42 -1.27
CA TYR A 169 4.72 18.57 -2.45
C TYR A 169 3.39 18.84 -3.13
N ASN A 170 3.39 18.80 -4.47
CA ASN A 170 2.20 19.01 -5.30
C ASN A 170 1.70 17.71 -5.91
N TYR A 171 2.49 16.65 -5.86
CA TYR A 171 2.21 15.39 -6.53
C TYR A 171 2.51 14.22 -5.62
N TYR A 172 1.61 13.23 -5.63
CA TYR A 172 1.73 11.99 -4.88
C TYR A 172 1.47 10.78 -5.76
N SER A 173 2.17 9.70 -5.48
CA SER A 173 1.89 8.40 -6.09
C SER A 173 0.47 7.97 -5.76
N ARG A 174 -0.34 7.65 -6.77
CA ARG A 174 -1.72 7.22 -6.61
C ARG A 174 -1.81 5.84 -5.98
N MET A 175 -2.70 5.70 -5.01
CA MET A 175 -3.10 4.38 -4.50
C MET A 175 -3.99 3.67 -5.53
N THR A 176 -3.83 2.36 -5.68
CA THR A 176 -4.75 1.55 -6.49
C THR A 176 -6.06 1.33 -5.77
N GLU A 177 -7.14 1.01 -6.50
CA GLU A 177 -8.43 0.70 -5.87
C GLU A 177 -8.35 -0.55 -5.00
N ALA A 178 -7.62 -1.60 -5.44
CA ALA A 178 -7.37 -2.79 -4.63
C ALA A 178 -6.65 -2.46 -3.31
N GLN A 179 -5.68 -1.54 -3.35
CA GLN A 179 -4.97 -1.07 -2.15
C GLN A 179 -5.90 -0.29 -1.21
N LYS A 180 -6.76 0.58 -1.75
CA LYS A 180 -7.75 1.33 -0.97
C LYS A 180 -8.76 0.40 -0.29
N THR A 181 -9.33 -0.55 -1.05
CA THR A 181 -10.26 -1.56 -0.51
C THR A 181 -9.61 -2.34 0.63
N ALA A 182 -8.39 -2.85 0.42
CA ALA A 182 -7.68 -3.63 1.43
C ALA A 182 -7.36 -2.82 2.70
N VAL A 183 -6.99 -1.53 2.57
CA VAL A 183 -6.76 -0.66 3.73
C VAL A 183 -8.05 -0.40 4.49
N TYR A 184 -9.16 -0.13 3.80
CA TYR A 184 -10.47 0.07 4.41
C TYR A 184 -10.93 -1.17 5.18
N GLU A 185 -10.90 -2.35 4.55
CA GLU A 185 -11.29 -3.61 5.18
C GLU A 185 -10.41 -3.95 6.39
N LEU A 186 -9.08 -3.71 6.27
CA LEU A 186 -8.14 -3.92 7.38
C LEU A 186 -8.44 -2.98 8.56
N VAL A 187 -8.69 -1.69 8.31
CA VAL A 187 -9.01 -0.72 9.37
C VAL A 187 -10.28 -1.14 10.10
N ASN A 188 -11.35 -1.48 9.37
CA ASN A 188 -12.62 -1.91 9.98
C ASN A 188 -12.43 -3.18 10.82
N TRP A 189 -11.77 -4.19 10.26
CA TRP A 189 -11.48 -5.43 10.97
C TRP A 189 -10.66 -5.18 12.24
N LEU A 190 -9.65 -4.30 12.20
CA LEU A 190 -8.86 -3.94 13.38
C LEU A 190 -9.66 -3.19 14.44
N CYS A 191 -10.58 -2.32 14.03
CA CYS A 191 -11.50 -1.65 14.94
C CYS A 191 -12.33 -2.67 15.70
N GLU A 192 -12.89 -3.66 15.02
CA GLU A 192 -13.68 -4.74 15.64
C GLU A 192 -12.80 -5.62 16.56
N GLN A 193 -11.61 -6.06 16.07
CA GLN A 193 -10.75 -6.96 16.84
C GLN A 193 -10.17 -6.33 18.10
N CYS A 194 -9.97 -5.03 18.13
CA CYS A 194 -9.29 -4.32 19.21
C CYS A 194 -10.20 -3.36 19.99
N ASP A 195 -11.50 -3.32 19.71
CA ASP A 195 -12.47 -2.41 20.29
C ASP A 195 -12.06 -0.92 20.11
N ILE A 196 -11.50 -0.59 18.92
CA ILE A 196 -11.08 0.77 18.57
C ILE A 196 -12.25 1.48 17.88
N PRO A 197 -12.70 2.64 18.38
CA PRO A 197 -13.82 3.35 17.77
C PRO A 197 -13.44 3.96 16.41
N HIS A 198 -14.42 4.09 15.51
CA HIS A 198 -14.29 4.76 14.22
C HIS A 198 -14.22 6.29 14.36
N ASN A 199 -13.28 6.78 15.18
CA ASN A 199 -12.95 8.19 15.31
C ASN A 199 -11.78 8.49 14.37
N TYR A 200 -11.89 9.54 13.57
CA TYR A 200 -10.92 9.85 12.53
C TYR A 200 -10.23 11.19 12.79
N LYS A 201 -8.93 11.17 13.03
CA LYS A 201 -8.05 12.34 13.05
C LYS A 201 -7.17 12.31 11.81
N LEU A 202 -7.73 12.73 10.66
CA LEU A 202 -7.07 12.68 9.35
C LEU A 202 -6.54 14.04 8.87
N GLU A 203 -6.91 15.13 9.56
CA GLU A 203 -6.46 16.49 9.29
C GLU A 203 -5.94 17.17 10.54
N GLY A 204 -5.04 18.14 10.32
CA GLY A 204 -4.41 18.92 11.37
C GLY A 204 -3.61 18.07 12.35
N MET A 205 -2.68 18.66 13.04
CA MET A 205 -1.90 17.97 14.07
C MET A 205 -2.69 17.85 15.38
N PHE A 206 -2.30 16.90 16.23
CA PHE A 206 -2.72 16.94 17.63
C PHE A 206 -2.17 18.20 18.29
N GLU A 207 -2.93 18.77 19.22
CA GLU A 207 -2.57 20.02 19.90
C GLU A 207 -1.36 19.84 20.82
N ASN A 208 -1.32 18.69 21.51
CA ASN A 208 -0.28 18.38 22.51
C ASN A 208 -0.17 16.88 22.76
N ASP A 209 0.76 16.48 23.59
CA ASP A 209 1.05 15.09 23.94
C ASP A 209 -0.17 14.41 24.58
N LYS A 210 -0.89 15.09 25.47
CA LYS A 210 -2.05 14.54 26.16
C LYS A 210 -3.16 14.22 25.16
N CYS A 211 -3.50 15.16 24.27
CA CYS A 211 -4.51 14.95 23.22
C CYS A 211 -4.17 13.75 22.32
N ALA A 212 -2.89 13.58 21.96
CA ALA A 212 -2.46 12.46 21.14
C ALA A 212 -2.53 11.12 21.89
N GLN A 213 -2.10 11.08 23.15
CA GLN A 213 -2.08 9.85 23.96
C GLN A 213 -3.47 9.37 24.38
N GLU A 214 -4.40 10.28 24.66
CA GLU A 214 -5.77 9.98 25.08
C GLU A 214 -6.70 9.71 23.88
N PHE A 215 -6.30 10.06 22.66
CA PHE A 215 -7.09 9.79 21.47
C PHE A 215 -7.28 8.29 21.27
N THR A 216 -8.50 7.91 20.90
CA THR A 216 -8.81 6.53 20.45
C THR A 216 -9.40 6.59 19.06
N GLY A 217 -8.85 5.82 18.10
CA GLY A 217 -9.31 5.84 16.73
C GLY A 217 -8.19 5.79 15.69
N ILE A 218 -8.44 6.35 14.54
CA ILE A 218 -7.60 6.27 13.33
C ILE A 218 -6.95 7.62 13.05
N PHE A 219 -5.64 7.65 12.83
CA PHE A 219 -4.89 8.85 12.45
C PHE A 219 -3.78 8.51 11.45
N THR A 220 -3.15 9.52 10.85
CA THR A 220 -1.98 9.33 9.99
C THR A 220 -0.71 9.88 10.65
N HIS A 221 0.45 9.47 10.18
CA HIS A 221 1.74 9.89 10.73
C HIS A 221 1.90 11.43 10.73
N ALA A 222 1.32 12.12 9.74
CA ALA A 222 1.37 13.57 9.62
C ALA A 222 0.68 14.32 10.78
N GLN A 223 -0.26 13.70 11.51
CA GLN A 223 -0.93 14.32 12.64
C GLN A 223 -0.08 14.34 13.92
N VAL A 224 0.94 13.51 13.98
CA VAL A 224 1.86 13.45 15.14
C VAL A 224 3.26 13.99 14.83
N ARG A 225 3.59 14.28 13.55
CA ARG A 225 4.90 14.77 13.15
C ARG A 225 4.85 15.83 12.07
N LYS A 226 5.43 17.00 12.33
CA LYS A 226 5.49 18.13 11.38
C LYS A 226 6.35 17.86 10.14
N ASP A 227 7.37 17.02 10.28
CA ASP A 227 8.32 16.67 9.21
C ASP A 227 7.89 15.49 8.35
N LYS A 228 6.71 14.91 8.65
CA LYS A 228 6.14 13.79 7.90
C LYS A 228 5.11 14.24 6.89
N PHE A 229 5.09 13.58 5.76
CA PHE A 229 4.19 13.82 4.62
C PHE A 229 3.28 12.62 4.31
N ASP A 230 3.26 11.62 5.18
CA ASP A 230 2.43 10.44 5.13
C ASP A 230 1.31 10.53 6.19
N LEU A 231 0.05 10.55 5.80
CA LEU A 231 -0.59 10.60 4.48
C LEU A 231 -1.35 11.92 4.34
N PRO A 232 -1.46 12.52 3.15
CA PRO A 232 -2.37 13.63 2.91
C PRO A 232 -3.83 13.21 3.14
N TYR A 233 -4.65 14.11 3.69
CA TYR A 233 -6.08 13.85 3.89
C TYR A 233 -6.78 13.35 2.63
N ALA A 234 -6.50 13.97 1.49
CA ALA A 234 -7.09 13.57 0.21
C ALA A 234 -6.87 12.10 -0.17
N GLN A 235 -5.76 11.49 0.30
CA GLN A 235 -5.46 10.08 0.04
C GLN A 235 -6.14 9.10 1.02
N VAL A 236 -6.65 9.57 2.15
CA VAL A 236 -7.20 8.68 3.20
C VAL A 236 -8.63 8.98 3.58
N LYS A 237 -9.20 10.11 3.16
CA LYS A 237 -10.58 10.51 3.48
C LYS A 237 -11.60 9.43 3.11
N TYR A 238 -11.35 8.65 2.05
CA TYR A 238 -12.22 7.59 1.57
C TYR A 238 -12.52 6.54 2.66
N ILE A 239 -11.59 6.31 3.60
CA ILE A 239 -11.79 5.33 4.69
C ILE A 239 -12.95 5.77 5.58
N LYS A 240 -13.01 7.07 5.89
CA LYS A 240 -14.12 7.65 6.66
C LYS A 240 -15.39 7.69 5.81
N GLU A 241 -15.29 8.13 4.57
CA GLU A 241 -16.43 8.24 3.65
C GLU A 241 -17.10 6.88 3.42
N MET A 242 -16.33 5.82 3.16
CA MET A 242 -16.85 4.45 3.00
C MET A 242 -17.46 3.90 4.30
N TRP A 243 -16.89 4.23 5.46
CA TRP A 243 -17.47 3.85 6.74
C TRP A 243 -18.82 4.54 6.96
N GLU A 244 -18.90 5.84 6.77
CA GLU A 244 -20.15 6.61 6.91
C GLU A 244 -21.22 6.11 5.93
N GLU A 245 -20.85 5.80 4.69
CA GLU A 245 -21.73 5.21 3.68
C GLU A 245 -22.26 3.84 4.09
N SER A 246 -21.42 3.00 4.70
CA SER A 246 -21.82 1.65 5.16
C SER A 246 -22.87 1.68 6.28
N LEU A 247 -23.02 2.80 6.97
CA LEU A 247 -24.03 3.01 8.02
C LEU A 247 -25.40 3.45 7.45
N LEU A 248 -25.46 3.86 6.18
CA LEU A 248 -26.70 4.26 5.56
C LEU A 248 -27.58 3.02 5.29
N PRO A 249 -28.90 3.14 5.43
CA PRO A 249 -29.78 2.06 5.02
C PRO A 249 -29.61 1.82 3.53
N PRO A 250 -29.66 0.55 3.07
CA PRO A 250 -29.55 0.24 1.65
C PRO A 250 -30.59 1.03 0.86
N GLU A 251 -30.16 1.64 -0.25
CA GLU A 251 -31.11 2.31 -1.12
C GLU A 251 -32.23 1.35 -1.50
N PRO A 252 -33.50 1.81 -1.48
CA PRO A 252 -34.61 0.97 -1.92
C PRO A 252 -34.33 0.50 -3.35
N VAL A 253 -34.24 -0.81 -3.53
CA VAL A 253 -34.08 -1.42 -4.86
C VAL A 253 -35.18 -0.85 -5.74
N LYS A 254 -34.83 0.02 -6.69
CA LYS A 254 -35.78 0.43 -7.74
C LYS A 254 -36.23 -0.88 -8.38
N LYS A 255 -37.53 -1.22 -8.20
CA LYS A 255 -38.12 -2.34 -8.95
C LYS A 255 -37.87 -2.01 -10.40
N ASP A 256 -37.06 -2.82 -11.07
CA ASP A 256 -36.82 -2.69 -12.50
C ASP A 256 -38.20 -2.56 -13.17
N GLU A 257 -38.42 -1.45 -13.83
CA GLU A 257 -39.56 -1.40 -14.78
C GLU A 257 -39.34 -2.59 -15.72
N PRO A 258 -40.40 -3.35 -16.05
CA PRO A 258 -40.25 -4.51 -16.90
C PRO A 258 -39.52 -4.05 -18.17
N VAL A 259 -38.31 -4.56 -18.38
CA VAL A 259 -37.58 -4.32 -19.63
C VAL A 259 -38.52 -4.75 -20.74
N LYS A 260 -39.01 -3.79 -21.55
CA LYS A 260 -39.71 -4.10 -22.80
C LYS A 260 -38.72 -4.91 -23.62
N THR A 261 -38.89 -6.22 -23.62
CA THR A 261 -38.19 -7.11 -24.55
C THR A 261 -38.69 -6.71 -25.94
N GLU A 262 -37.94 -5.84 -26.62
CA GLU A 262 -38.09 -5.72 -28.07
C GLU A 262 -37.74 -7.10 -28.63
N ASP A 263 -38.67 -7.68 -29.36
CA ASP A 263 -38.50 -8.98 -30.03
C ASP A 263 -37.32 -8.87 -31.02
N ILE A 264 -36.10 -9.06 -30.53
CA ILE A 264 -34.91 -9.19 -31.37
C ILE A 264 -35.06 -10.49 -32.14
N THR A 265 -35.37 -10.37 -33.43
CA THR A 265 -35.58 -11.53 -34.31
C THR A 265 -34.24 -12.31 -34.46
N PHE A 266 -34.35 -13.64 -34.57
CA PHE A 266 -33.20 -14.51 -34.83
C PHE A 266 -32.35 -14.09 -36.04
N ALA A 267 -32.92 -13.34 -36.97
CA ALA A 267 -32.23 -12.78 -38.13
C ALA A 267 -31.23 -11.65 -37.75
N GLU A 268 -31.59 -10.81 -36.77
CA GLU A 268 -30.70 -9.73 -36.28
C GLU A 268 -29.52 -10.27 -35.44
N ILE A 269 -29.76 -11.32 -34.66
CA ILE A 269 -28.70 -12.01 -33.93
C ILE A 269 -27.68 -12.62 -34.91
N ARG A 270 -28.12 -13.32 -35.96
CA ARG A 270 -27.25 -13.88 -36.99
C ARG A 270 -26.37 -12.81 -37.66
N LYS A 271 -26.97 -11.68 -38.03
CA LYS A 271 -26.26 -10.57 -38.71
C LYS A 271 -25.15 -9.96 -37.84
N ASN A 272 -25.38 -9.89 -36.54
CA ASN A 272 -24.38 -9.38 -35.57
C ASN A 272 -23.24 -10.39 -35.31
N VAL A 273 -23.52 -11.68 -35.28
CA VAL A 273 -22.52 -12.76 -35.15
C VAL A 273 -21.63 -12.81 -36.42
N GLU A 274 -22.17 -12.70 -37.62
CA GLU A 274 -21.38 -12.69 -38.85
C GLU A 274 -20.45 -11.47 -38.95
N LYS A 275 -20.90 -10.29 -38.50
CA LYS A 275 -20.07 -9.08 -38.43
C LYS A 275 -18.90 -9.22 -37.47
N SER A 276 -19.09 -9.85 -36.30
CA SER A 276 -18.06 -10.08 -35.29
C SER A 276 -17.02 -11.09 -35.78
N THR A 277 -17.46 -12.13 -36.49
CA THR A 277 -16.55 -13.19 -37.01
C THR A 277 -15.64 -12.68 -38.14
N THR A 278 -16.10 -11.73 -38.92
CA THR A 278 -15.30 -11.11 -39.99
C THR A 278 -14.22 -10.19 -39.43
N SER A 279 -14.49 -9.48 -38.31
CA SER A 279 -13.53 -8.61 -37.63
C SER A 279 -12.37 -9.43 -37.00
N ILE A 280 -12.66 -10.60 -36.45
CA ILE A 280 -11.66 -11.47 -35.82
C ILE A 280 -10.71 -12.09 -36.86
N LYS A 281 -11.21 -12.43 -38.06
CA LYS A 281 -10.37 -12.97 -39.15
C LYS A 281 -9.40 -11.95 -39.74
N THR A 282 -9.68 -10.66 -39.62
CA THR A 282 -8.80 -9.60 -40.14
C THR A 282 -7.64 -9.27 -39.18
N MET A 283 -7.78 -9.55 -37.89
CA MET A 283 -6.73 -9.33 -36.86
C MET A 283 -5.70 -10.47 -36.77
N ALA A 284 -6.00 -11.65 -37.28
CA ALA A 284 -5.13 -12.84 -37.16
C ALA A 284 -4.01 -12.93 -38.22
N LYS A 285 -3.80 -11.91 -39.07
CA LYS A 285 -2.81 -11.91 -40.18
C LYS A 285 -1.64 -10.93 -39.97
N LYS A 286 -1.19 -10.66 -38.73
CA LYS A 286 0.10 -9.97 -38.53
C LYS A 286 1.06 -10.91 -37.79
N GLU A 287 2.08 -11.37 -38.51
CA GLU A 287 3.20 -12.13 -37.93
C GLU A 287 4.06 -11.27 -37.00
N PRO A 288 4.57 -11.81 -35.87
CA PRO A 288 5.40 -11.06 -34.94
C PRO A 288 6.85 -10.95 -35.47
N THR A 289 7.40 -9.75 -35.40
CA THR A 289 8.84 -9.47 -35.69
C THR A 289 9.73 -10.00 -34.54
N PRO A 290 10.91 -10.59 -34.82
CA PRO A 290 11.78 -11.15 -33.78
C PRO A 290 12.49 -10.07 -32.98
N VAL A 291 12.44 -10.20 -31.64
CA VAL A 291 13.12 -9.32 -30.66
C VAL A 291 14.54 -9.87 -30.42
N LYS A 292 15.57 -9.01 -30.54
CA LYS A 292 16.96 -9.32 -30.16
C LYS A 292 17.09 -9.30 -28.62
N GLU A 293 17.74 -10.35 -28.09
CA GLU A 293 18.10 -10.42 -26.65
C GLU A 293 19.28 -9.49 -26.34
N ASP A 294 19.06 -8.50 -25.48
CA ASP A 294 20.12 -7.68 -24.89
C ASP A 294 20.49 -8.18 -23.49
N LYS A 295 21.79 -8.08 -23.15
CA LYS A 295 22.39 -8.60 -21.91
C LYS A 295 21.80 -7.95 -20.65
N PRO A 296 21.67 -8.69 -19.52
CA PRO A 296 21.02 -8.17 -18.31
C PRO A 296 21.84 -7.08 -17.61
N TRP A 297 21.20 -5.97 -17.28
CA TRP A 297 21.73 -4.73 -16.68
C TRP A 297 22.29 -4.86 -15.24
N TYR A 298 22.06 -5.97 -14.56
CA TYR A 298 22.56 -6.17 -13.18
C TYR A 298 24.08 -6.36 -13.07
N VAL A 299 24.79 -6.57 -14.19
CA VAL A 299 26.25 -6.74 -14.21
C VAL A 299 26.97 -5.40 -13.99
N GLU A 300 26.37 -4.26 -14.36
CA GLU A 300 26.98 -2.95 -14.19
C GLU A 300 26.82 -2.37 -12.77
N ILE A 301 25.77 -2.74 -12.05
CA ILE A 301 25.53 -2.24 -10.67
C ILE A 301 26.47 -2.88 -9.66
N LEU A 302 26.88 -4.14 -9.87
CA LEU A 302 27.87 -4.80 -9.00
C LEU A 302 29.25 -4.14 -9.06
N GLY A 303 29.61 -3.53 -10.20
CA GLY A 303 30.87 -2.81 -10.37
C GLY A 303 30.91 -1.46 -9.62
N MET A 304 29.78 -0.78 -9.48
CA MET A 304 29.70 0.51 -8.78
C MET A 304 29.69 0.38 -7.26
N ILE A 305 29.13 -0.71 -6.73
CA ILE A 305 29.07 -0.95 -5.27
C ILE A 305 30.44 -1.36 -4.72
N THR A 306 31.22 -2.13 -5.46
CA THR A 306 32.59 -2.50 -5.05
C THR A 306 33.57 -1.34 -5.11
N GLY A 307 33.37 -0.36 -6.00
CA GLY A 307 34.20 0.85 -6.09
C GLY A 307 34.00 1.86 -4.96
N LEU A 308 32.84 1.86 -4.31
CA LEU A 308 32.54 2.79 -3.21
C LEU A 308 33.14 2.34 -1.87
N PHE A 309 33.30 1.02 -1.65
CA PHE A 309 33.93 0.50 -0.43
C PHE A 309 35.45 0.59 -0.41
N ALA A 310 36.09 0.78 -1.57
CA ALA A 310 37.55 0.95 -1.66
C ALA A 310 38.03 2.37 -1.29
N LYS A 311 37.14 3.38 -1.24
CA LYS A 311 37.47 4.80 -0.92
C LYS A 311 37.24 5.18 0.55
N ILE A 312 36.84 4.27 1.43
CA ILE A 312 36.62 4.54 2.86
C ILE A 312 37.74 3.93 3.73
N LYS A 313 38.78 3.38 3.13
CA LYS A 313 39.97 2.85 3.84
C LYS A 313 41.26 3.53 3.36
N ASN A 314 41.30 4.83 3.40
CA ASN A 314 42.57 5.60 3.47
C ASN A 314 42.27 6.94 4.14
#